data_2a824893c8b025a518c536b03bbe8728
#
_entry.id   2a824893c8b025a518c536b03bbe8728
#
_cell.length_a   1.000
_cell.length_b   1.000
_cell.length_c   1.000
_cell.angle_alpha   90.00
_cell.angle_beta   90.00
_cell.angle_gamma   90.00
#
_symmetry.space_group_name_H-M   'P 1'
#
loop_
_entity.id
_entity.type
_entity.pdbx_description
1 polymer ?
#
loop_
_entity_poly.entity_id
_entity_poly.type
_entity_poly.pdbx_seq_one_letter_code
_entity_poly.pdbx_strand_id
1 'polypeptide(L)'
;WEQAWHECTTGLERVPAAAAFPMALPATISNSDARAGLVHLNNGQTGSVTFIGTVSPAGGNLKEPVTESTKKAARCFYALAQQRADSKRYPAIDPLESYSKYLEYPEIIEYLDSHVEAGWVDKVNRAKTIVLRGKEASEQINILGDDGVPVEYHDRYWKSELIDFVILQQDSFDKI
;
A
#
# COMPACT_ATOMS: atom_id res chain seq x y z
N TRP A 1 -5.05 -11.36 -16.53
CA TRP A 1 -5.45 -10.42 -17.57
C TRP A 1 -4.23 -9.73 -18.20
N GLU A 2 -3.36 -9.10 -17.43
CA GLU A 2 -2.16 -8.42 -17.92
C GLU A 2 -1.17 -9.37 -18.59
N GLN A 3 -0.97 -10.57 -18.03
CA GLN A 3 -0.15 -11.61 -18.65
C GLN A 3 -0.72 -12.08 -19.99
N ALA A 4 -2.04 -12.34 -20.05
CA ALA A 4 -2.69 -12.73 -21.30
C ALA A 4 -2.61 -11.63 -22.36
N TRP A 5 -2.69 -10.37 -21.95
CA TRP A 5 -2.54 -9.22 -22.85
C TRP A 5 -1.09 -9.08 -23.33
N HIS A 6 -0.12 -9.34 -22.47
CA HIS A 6 1.31 -9.39 -22.83
C HIS A 6 1.57 -10.47 -23.89
N GLU A 7 1.08 -11.68 -23.68
CA GLU A 7 1.22 -12.78 -24.65
C GLU A 7 0.59 -12.43 -26.02
N CYS A 8 -0.60 -11.85 -25.99
CA CYS A 8 -1.30 -11.40 -27.18
C CYS A 8 -0.52 -10.32 -27.94
N THR A 9 0.01 -9.30 -27.25
CA THR A 9 0.77 -8.22 -27.88
C THR A 9 2.14 -8.64 -28.35
N THR A 10 2.78 -9.59 -27.70
CA THR A 10 4.04 -10.20 -28.15
C THR A 10 3.82 -10.97 -29.46
N GLY A 11 2.72 -11.72 -29.55
CA GLY A 11 2.33 -12.40 -30.79
C GLY A 11 2.00 -11.43 -31.95
N LEU A 12 1.67 -10.17 -31.65
CA LEU A 12 1.41 -9.12 -32.63
C LEU A 12 2.65 -8.26 -32.97
N GLU A 13 3.85 -8.68 -32.54
CA GLU A 13 5.13 -8.00 -32.76
C GLU A 13 5.14 -6.51 -32.32
N ARG A 14 4.42 -6.18 -31.27
CA ARG A 14 4.41 -4.81 -30.72
C ARG A 14 5.69 -4.50 -29.97
N VAL A 15 6.08 -3.22 -30.00
CA VAL A 15 7.33 -2.75 -29.40
C VAL A 15 7.34 -3.03 -27.88
N PRO A 16 8.34 -3.80 -27.40
CA PRO A 16 8.48 -4.08 -25.96
C PRO A 16 9.04 -2.87 -25.20
N ALA A 17 8.67 -2.76 -23.93
CA ALA A 17 9.24 -1.82 -22.97
C ALA A 17 10.08 -2.56 -21.90
N ALA A 18 10.18 -2.01 -20.70
CA ALA A 18 10.92 -2.61 -19.59
C ALA A 18 10.44 -4.05 -19.31
N ALA A 19 11.39 -4.96 -19.07
CA ALA A 19 11.15 -6.38 -18.82
C ALA A 19 10.33 -7.09 -19.94
N ALA A 20 10.49 -6.66 -21.20
CA ALA A 20 9.79 -7.16 -22.38
C ALA A 20 8.25 -6.96 -22.36
N PHE A 21 7.72 -6.17 -21.47
CA PHE A 21 6.29 -5.79 -21.49
C PHE A 21 6.01 -4.79 -22.61
N PRO A 22 4.78 -4.80 -23.19
CA PRO A 22 4.40 -3.84 -24.21
C PRO A 22 4.45 -2.40 -23.70
N MET A 23 4.94 -1.49 -24.53
CA MET A 23 5.05 -0.06 -24.17
C MET A 23 3.69 0.57 -23.80
N ALA A 24 2.58 0.05 -24.34
CA ALA A 24 1.23 0.52 -24.04
C ALA A 24 0.66 -0.01 -22.71
N LEU A 25 1.35 -0.91 -21.99
CA LEU A 25 0.84 -1.53 -20.77
C LEU A 25 0.42 -0.51 -19.71
N PRO A 26 1.21 0.53 -19.35
CA PRO A 26 0.82 1.52 -18.37
C PRO A 26 -0.46 2.26 -18.73
N ALA A 27 -0.62 2.63 -20.02
CA ALA A 27 -1.80 3.32 -20.51
C ALA A 27 -3.04 2.41 -20.46
N THR A 28 -2.88 1.13 -20.79
CA THR A 28 -3.98 0.16 -20.79
C THR A 28 -4.47 -0.12 -19.36
N ILE A 29 -3.56 -0.28 -18.40
CA ILE A 29 -3.88 -0.44 -16.98
C ILE A 29 -4.62 0.81 -16.49
N SER A 30 -4.05 2.00 -16.72
CA SER A 30 -4.63 3.27 -16.29
C SER A 30 -6.03 3.50 -16.87
N ASN A 31 -6.24 3.18 -18.15
CA ASN A 31 -7.56 3.31 -18.80
C ASN A 31 -8.59 2.33 -18.24
N SER A 32 -8.18 1.14 -17.83
CA SER A 32 -9.07 0.17 -17.19
C SER A 32 -9.48 0.62 -15.79
N ASP A 33 -8.51 1.06 -14.99
CA ASP A 33 -8.72 1.50 -13.61
C ASP A 33 -9.50 2.82 -13.54
N ALA A 34 -9.33 3.71 -14.52
CA ALA A 34 -10.07 4.97 -14.63
C ALA A 34 -11.58 4.81 -14.85
N ARG A 35 -12.06 3.59 -15.11
CA ARG A 35 -13.50 3.29 -15.20
C ARG A 35 -14.16 3.16 -13.83
N ALA A 36 -13.38 3.02 -12.77
CA ALA A 36 -13.89 3.11 -11.40
C ALA A 36 -14.21 4.57 -11.05
N GLY A 37 -15.32 4.80 -10.38
CA GLY A 37 -15.70 6.15 -9.96
C GLY A 37 -17.17 6.32 -9.69
N LEU A 38 -17.54 7.54 -9.32
CA LEU A 38 -18.90 8.00 -9.13
C LEU A 38 -19.40 8.63 -10.43
N VAL A 39 -20.56 8.19 -10.90
CA VAL A 39 -21.21 8.70 -12.11
C VAL A 39 -22.58 9.27 -11.76
N HIS A 40 -22.85 10.47 -12.26
CA HIS A 40 -24.17 11.08 -12.21
C HIS A 40 -24.91 10.78 -13.53
N LEU A 41 -26.02 10.10 -13.41
CA LEU A 41 -26.84 9.72 -14.55
C LEU A 41 -27.77 10.85 -14.97
N ASN A 42 -28.16 10.87 -16.25
CA ASN A 42 -29.06 11.91 -16.79
C ASN A 42 -30.46 11.91 -16.16
N ASN A 43 -30.85 10.83 -15.49
CA ASN A 43 -32.12 10.72 -14.76
C ASN A 43 -32.05 11.24 -13.31
N GLY A 44 -30.93 11.87 -12.91
CA GLY A 44 -30.70 12.37 -11.54
C GLY A 44 -30.25 11.34 -10.52
N GLN A 45 -30.10 10.07 -10.91
CA GLN A 45 -29.55 9.03 -10.06
C GLN A 45 -28.03 9.06 -10.08
N THR A 46 -27.40 8.54 -9.03
CA THR A 46 -25.94 8.34 -8.95
C THR A 46 -25.62 6.86 -8.87
N GLY A 47 -24.54 6.46 -9.51
CA GLY A 47 -24.00 5.12 -9.43
C GLY A 47 -22.49 5.15 -9.20
N SER A 48 -21.96 4.19 -8.47
CA SER A 48 -20.52 4.09 -8.26
C SER A 48 -20.01 2.70 -8.58
N VAL A 49 -18.79 2.64 -9.11
CA VAL A 49 -18.04 1.40 -9.34
C VAL A 49 -16.72 1.51 -8.57
N THR A 50 -16.49 0.53 -7.70
CA THR A 50 -15.22 0.37 -7.01
C THR A 50 -14.47 -0.81 -7.61
N PHE A 51 -13.22 -0.58 -7.98
CA PHE A 51 -12.32 -1.61 -8.49
C PHE A 51 -11.33 -2.04 -7.41
N ILE A 52 -11.27 -3.33 -7.13
CA ILE A 52 -10.29 -3.93 -6.22
C ILE A 52 -9.48 -4.91 -7.04
N GLY A 53 -8.26 -4.51 -7.38
CA GLY A 53 -7.33 -5.31 -8.16
C GLY A 53 -6.31 -6.01 -7.26
N THR A 54 -5.91 -7.21 -7.64
CA THR A 54 -4.81 -7.94 -7.00
C THR A 54 -3.70 -8.17 -8.01
N VAL A 55 -2.46 -7.94 -7.59
CA VAL A 55 -1.26 -8.19 -8.40
C VAL A 55 -0.33 -9.09 -7.62
N SER A 56 0.18 -10.12 -8.29
CA SER A 56 1.14 -11.07 -7.70
C SER A 56 2.47 -10.96 -8.44
N PRO A 57 3.37 -10.07 -8.00
CA PRO A 57 4.65 -9.87 -8.67
C PRO A 57 5.56 -11.09 -8.48
N ALA A 58 6.30 -11.45 -9.53
CA ALA A 58 7.23 -12.55 -9.50
C ALA A 58 8.33 -12.31 -8.44
N GLY A 59 8.54 -13.29 -7.56
CA GLY A 59 9.51 -13.19 -6.45
C GLY A 59 9.21 -12.08 -5.43
N GLY A 60 7.97 -11.58 -5.36
CA GLY A 60 7.60 -10.50 -4.46
C GLY A 60 8.17 -9.12 -4.84
N ASN A 61 8.69 -8.96 -6.06
CA ASN A 61 9.30 -7.72 -6.51
C ASN A 61 8.25 -6.66 -6.87
N LEU A 62 7.92 -5.78 -5.93
CA LEU A 62 6.97 -4.68 -6.12
C LEU A 62 7.43 -3.61 -7.14
N LYS A 63 8.68 -3.70 -7.64
CA LYS A 63 9.22 -2.81 -8.67
C LYS A 63 9.05 -3.37 -10.10
N GLU A 64 8.37 -4.49 -10.24
CA GLU A 64 7.99 -5.03 -11.53
C GLU A 64 7.13 -4.04 -12.32
N PRO A 65 7.27 -3.93 -13.66
CA PRO A 65 6.56 -2.95 -14.49
C PRO A 65 5.04 -2.98 -14.35
N VAL A 66 4.43 -4.15 -14.22
CA VAL A 66 2.97 -4.30 -14.03
C VAL A 66 2.55 -3.70 -12.69
N THR A 67 3.23 -4.11 -11.62
CA THR A 67 2.96 -3.63 -10.26
C THR A 67 3.16 -2.11 -10.16
N GLU A 68 4.25 -1.58 -10.71
CA GLU A 68 4.52 -0.13 -10.74
C GLU A 68 3.47 0.65 -11.53
N SER A 69 3.00 0.11 -12.65
CA SER A 69 1.96 0.75 -13.45
C SER A 69 0.62 0.76 -12.72
N THR A 70 0.26 -0.34 -12.08
CA THR A 70 -0.95 -0.46 -11.25
C THR A 70 -0.89 0.48 -10.04
N LYS A 71 0.25 0.54 -9.35
CA LYS A 71 0.46 1.49 -8.23
C LYS A 71 0.27 2.94 -8.66
N LYS A 72 0.74 3.32 -9.84
CA LYS A 72 0.56 4.69 -10.36
C LYS A 72 -0.90 5.03 -10.65
N ALA A 73 -1.67 4.06 -11.11
CA ALA A 73 -3.10 4.24 -11.41
C ALA A 73 -3.96 4.22 -10.14
N ALA A 74 -3.62 3.36 -9.17
CA ALA A 74 -4.39 3.20 -7.94
C ALA A 74 -4.16 4.34 -6.94
N ARG A 75 -5.24 4.77 -6.28
CA ARG A 75 -5.17 5.77 -5.19
C ARG A 75 -4.89 5.14 -3.83
N CYS A 76 -5.12 3.85 -3.70
CA CYS A 76 -4.87 3.08 -2.48
C CYS A 76 -4.12 1.80 -2.85
N PHE A 77 -3.10 1.46 -2.08
CA PHE A 77 -2.30 0.27 -2.31
C PHE A 77 -1.95 -0.39 -0.98
N TYR A 78 -2.23 -1.68 -0.88
CA TYR A 78 -1.85 -2.53 0.25
C TYR A 78 -0.77 -3.50 -0.17
N ALA A 79 0.44 -3.29 0.32
CA ALA A 79 1.58 -4.17 0.07
C ALA A 79 1.56 -5.35 1.05
N LEU A 80 1.43 -6.57 0.55
CA LEU A 80 1.62 -7.76 1.36
C LEU A 80 3.12 -8.08 1.48
N ALA A 81 3.61 -8.25 2.70
CA ALA A 81 5.00 -8.53 2.99
C ALA A 81 5.18 -9.95 3.53
N GLN A 82 5.99 -10.75 2.83
CA GLN A 82 6.33 -12.11 3.24
C GLN A 82 6.94 -12.13 4.65
N GLN A 83 7.83 -11.20 4.96
CA GLN A 83 8.49 -11.10 6.27
C GLN A 83 7.50 -10.95 7.42
N ARG A 84 6.40 -10.22 7.22
CA ARG A 84 5.35 -10.08 8.24
C ARG A 84 4.60 -11.39 8.44
N ALA A 85 4.28 -12.10 7.35
CA ALA A 85 3.64 -13.41 7.40
C ALA A 85 4.53 -14.45 8.11
N ASP A 86 5.82 -14.48 7.81
CA ASP A 86 6.80 -15.36 8.44
C ASP A 86 6.93 -15.09 9.94
N SER A 87 6.80 -13.82 10.34
CA SER A 87 6.79 -13.39 11.75
C SER A 87 5.41 -13.54 12.41
N LYS A 88 4.44 -14.15 11.71
CA LYS A 88 3.04 -14.35 12.19
C LYS A 88 2.34 -13.05 12.55
N ARG A 89 2.66 -11.96 11.88
CA ARG A 89 2.01 -10.64 12.04
C ARG A 89 0.91 -10.49 11.00
N TYR A 90 -0.33 -10.49 11.44
CA TYR A 90 -1.51 -10.43 10.56
C TYR A 90 -2.40 -9.23 10.90
N PRO A 91 -3.00 -8.58 9.87
CA PRO A 91 -2.80 -8.82 8.44
C PRO A 91 -1.34 -8.53 8.03
N ALA A 92 -0.81 -9.31 7.09
CA ALA A 92 0.59 -9.22 6.64
C ALA A 92 0.84 -8.02 5.71
N ILE A 93 0.20 -6.90 5.99
CA ILE A 93 0.28 -5.65 5.21
C ILE A 93 1.43 -4.82 5.75
N ASP A 94 2.36 -4.43 4.87
CA ASP A 94 3.46 -3.54 5.23
C ASP A 94 2.94 -2.10 5.37
N PRO A 95 3.02 -1.49 6.56
CA PRO A 95 2.50 -0.15 6.79
C PRO A 95 3.33 0.96 6.14
N LEU A 96 4.59 0.69 5.77
CA LEU A 96 5.48 1.67 5.17
C LEU A 96 5.40 1.66 3.64
N GLU A 97 5.25 0.48 3.04
CA GLU A 97 5.08 0.32 1.59
C GLU A 97 3.64 0.60 1.13
N SER A 98 2.68 0.48 2.04
CA SER A 98 1.28 0.72 1.78
C SER A 98 0.93 2.21 1.87
N TYR A 99 0.00 2.66 1.04
CA TYR A 99 -0.47 4.04 1.06
C TYR A 99 -1.94 4.17 0.71
N SER A 100 -2.52 5.30 1.13
CA SER A 100 -3.82 5.78 0.69
C SER A 100 -3.72 7.27 0.40
N LYS A 101 -3.99 7.67 -0.84
CA LYS A 101 -4.06 9.09 -1.23
C LYS A 101 -5.38 9.74 -0.84
N TYR A 102 -6.34 8.97 -0.34
CA TYR A 102 -7.62 9.52 0.12
C TYR A 102 -7.46 10.44 1.33
N LEU A 103 -6.43 10.23 2.15
CA LEU A 103 -6.14 11.11 3.29
C LEU A 103 -5.60 12.50 2.89
N GLU A 104 -5.39 12.75 1.61
CA GLU A 104 -4.99 14.05 1.07
C GLU A 104 -6.20 14.95 0.70
N TYR A 105 -7.42 14.37 0.64
CA TYR A 105 -8.63 15.11 0.28
C TYR A 105 -9.22 15.83 1.48
N PRO A 106 -9.43 17.17 1.39
CA PRO A 106 -10.00 17.96 2.50
C PRO A 106 -11.37 17.44 2.99
N GLU A 107 -12.20 16.98 2.06
CA GLU A 107 -13.54 16.45 2.38
C GLU A 107 -13.47 15.18 3.23
N ILE A 108 -12.48 14.32 2.98
CA ILE A 108 -12.27 13.10 3.75
C ILE A 108 -11.66 13.42 5.11
N ILE A 109 -10.74 14.39 5.16
CA ILE A 109 -10.14 14.85 6.41
C ILE A 109 -11.24 15.42 7.32
N GLU A 110 -12.11 16.28 6.79
CA GLU A 110 -13.24 16.87 7.54
C GLU A 110 -14.22 15.79 8.02
N TYR A 111 -14.50 14.80 7.16
CA TYR A 111 -15.34 13.67 7.54
C TYR A 111 -14.73 12.87 8.69
N LEU A 112 -13.44 12.55 8.62
CA LEU A 112 -12.74 11.80 9.66
C LEU A 112 -12.64 12.58 10.96
N ASP A 113 -12.37 13.87 10.90
CA ASP A 113 -12.30 14.76 12.07
C ASP A 113 -13.63 14.88 12.80
N SER A 114 -14.73 14.81 12.05
CA SER A 114 -16.08 14.93 12.63
C SER A 114 -16.67 13.60 13.12
N HIS A 115 -16.33 12.47 12.49
CA HIS A 115 -16.94 11.15 12.76
C HIS A 115 -16.05 10.19 13.52
N VAL A 116 -14.75 10.38 13.48
CA VAL A 116 -13.79 9.51 14.18
C VAL A 116 -13.17 10.27 15.34
N GLU A 117 -12.26 11.18 15.06
CA GLU A 117 -11.58 11.97 16.07
C GLU A 117 -10.89 13.18 15.43
N ALA A 118 -10.93 14.35 16.08
CA ALA A 118 -10.23 15.55 15.62
C ALA A 118 -8.70 15.29 15.52
N GLY A 119 -8.11 15.71 14.39
CA GLY A 119 -6.69 15.49 14.10
C GLY A 119 -6.33 14.05 13.76
N TRP A 120 -7.28 13.25 13.28
CA TRP A 120 -7.08 11.85 12.93
C TRP A 120 -5.92 11.64 11.95
N VAL A 121 -5.87 12.42 10.87
CA VAL A 121 -4.82 12.31 9.85
C VAL A 121 -3.44 12.59 10.42
N ASP A 122 -3.31 13.57 11.31
CA ASP A 122 -2.05 13.89 12.00
C ASP A 122 -1.59 12.73 12.89
N LYS A 123 -2.53 12.08 13.58
CA LYS A 123 -2.22 10.88 14.39
C LYS A 123 -1.73 9.72 13.52
N VAL A 124 -2.36 9.49 12.38
CA VAL A 124 -1.93 8.46 11.41
C VAL A 124 -0.52 8.75 10.89
N ASN A 125 -0.23 10.00 10.51
CA ASN A 125 1.09 10.41 10.03
C ASN A 125 2.16 10.28 11.11
N ARG A 126 1.82 10.63 12.35
CA ARG A 126 2.70 10.45 13.51
C ARG A 126 3.00 8.98 13.78
N ALA A 127 1.99 8.11 13.73
CA ALA A 127 2.16 6.67 13.86
C ALA A 127 3.08 6.09 12.78
N LYS A 128 2.86 6.47 11.51
CA LYS A 128 3.76 6.09 10.39
C LYS A 128 5.20 6.52 10.63
N THR A 129 5.41 7.74 11.13
CA THR A 129 6.76 8.25 11.45
C THR A 129 7.43 7.42 12.55
N ILE A 130 6.68 7.00 13.57
CA ILE A 130 7.21 6.15 14.65
C ILE A 130 7.60 4.78 14.10
N VAL A 131 6.77 4.18 13.26
CA VAL A 131 7.05 2.87 12.63
C VAL A 131 8.28 2.96 11.73
N LEU A 132 8.44 4.03 10.95
CA LEU A 132 9.61 4.25 10.09
C LEU A 132 10.89 4.35 10.93
N ARG A 133 10.89 5.18 11.98
CA ARG A 133 12.04 5.32 12.89
C ARG A 133 12.37 4.03 13.64
N GLY A 134 11.36 3.23 13.95
CA GLY A 134 11.55 1.92 14.56
C GLY A 134 12.21 0.93 13.61
N LYS A 135 11.85 0.95 12.33
CA LYS A 135 12.51 0.13 11.30
C LYS A 135 13.98 0.52 11.14
N GLU A 136 14.28 1.82 11.03
CA GLU A 136 15.66 2.33 10.98
C GLU A 136 16.47 1.91 12.22
N ALA A 137 15.86 1.99 13.41
CA ALA A 137 16.48 1.54 14.64
C ALA A 137 16.76 0.04 14.66
N SER A 138 15.81 -0.77 14.22
CA SER A 138 15.97 -2.23 14.09
C SER A 138 17.11 -2.60 13.14
N GLU A 139 17.24 -1.91 12.00
CA GLU A 139 18.33 -2.12 11.07
C GLU A 139 19.70 -1.80 11.70
N GLN A 140 19.80 -0.72 12.49
CA GLN A 140 21.04 -0.37 13.21
C GLN A 140 21.37 -1.38 14.30
N ILE A 141 20.40 -1.84 15.09
CA ILE A 141 20.57 -2.87 16.10
C ILE A 141 21.05 -4.17 15.46
N ASN A 142 20.51 -4.56 14.31
CA ASN A 142 20.92 -5.77 13.61
C ASN A 142 22.36 -5.70 13.05
N ILE A 143 22.84 -4.51 12.69
CA ILE A 143 24.19 -4.31 12.17
C ILE A 143 25.23 -4.22 13.28
N LEU A 144 24.94 -3.46 14.33
CA LEU A 144 25.92 -3.11 15.39
C LEU A 144 25.82 -4.03 16.63
N GLY A 145 24.75 -4.80 16.73
CA GLY A 145 24.41 -5.58 17.93
C GLY A 145 23.76 -4.72 19.02
N ASP A 146 23.09 -5.39 19.94
CA ASP A 146 22.28 -4.78 21.01
C ASP A 146 23.11 -3.82 21.90
N ASP A 147 24.35 -4.22 22.23
CA ASP A 147 25.26 -3.43 23.07
C ASP A 147 25.96 -2.29 22.31
N GLY A 148 25.89 -2.32 20.98
CA GLY A 148 26.59 -1.37 20.11
C GLY A 148 25.81 -0.09 19.78
N VAL A 149 24.54 0.00 20.16
CA VAL A 149 23.67 1.14 19.83
C VAL A 149 23.27 1.95 21.07
N PRO A 150 23.09 3.27 20.94
CA PRO A 150 22.55 4.09 22.03
C PRO A 150 21.13 3.66 22.47
N VAL A 151 20.80 3.88 23.72
CA VAL A 151 19.49 3.54 24.33
C VAL A 151 18.31 4.14 23.54
N GLU A 152 18.51 5.28 22.90
CA GLU A 152 17.47 5.91 22.06
C GLU A 152 16.99 5.04 20.90
N TYR A 153 17.84 4.17 20.36
CA TYR A 153 17.46 3.25 19.28
C TYR A 153 16.54 2.15 19.79
N HIS A 154 16.82 1.64 21.00
CA HIS A 154 15.94 0.68 21.67
C HIS A 154 14.56 1.30 21.98
N ASP A 155 14.52 2.53 22.45
CA ASP A 155 13.28 3.27 22.71
C ASP A 155 12.44 3.44 21.40
N ARG A 156 13.08 3.81 20.30
CA ARG A 156 12.42 3.92 18.98
C ARG A 156 11.90 2.57 18.49
N TYR A 157 12.69 1.52 18.64
CA TYR A 157 12.30 0.17 18.25
C TYR A 157 11.08 -0.30 19.05
N TRP A 158 11.11 -0.19 20.38
CA TRP A 158 10.00 -0.63 21.22
C TRP A 158 8.72 0.17 21.02
N LYS A 159 8.80 1.47 20.74
CA LYS A 159 7.63 2.28 20.38
C LYS A 159 6.99 1.79 19.09
N SER A 160 7.78 1.42 18.10
CA SER A 160 7.29 0.85 16.84
C SER A 160 6.65 -0.52 17.07
N GLU A 161 7.29 -1.39 17.85
CA GLU A 161 6.74 -2.71 18.19
C GLU A 161 5.39 -2.58 18.91
N LEU A 162 5.25 -1.61 19.81
CA LEU A 162 3.99 -1.37 20.51
C LEU A 162 2.88 -0.99 19.54
N ILE A 163 3.13 -0.12 18.56
CA ILE A 163 2.16 0.23 17.52
C ILE A 163 1.80 -1.00 16.69
N ASP A 164 2.80 -1.80 16.33
CA ASP A 164 2.56 -3.00 15.53
C ASP A 164 1.68 -4.02 16.28
N PHE A 165 1.95 -4.28 17.53
CA PHE A 165 1.17 -5.23 18.31
C PHE A 165 -0.23 -4.75 18.71
N VAL A 166 -0.38 -3.46 19.02
CA VAL A 166 -1.65 -2.94 19.56
C VAL A 166 -2.60 -2.46 18.46
N ILE A 167 -2.05 -1.92 17.37
CA ILE A 167 -2.85 -1.25 16.34
C ILE A 167 -2.86 -2.06 15.03
N LEU A 168 -1.68 -2.47 14.55
CA LEU A 168 -1.56 -3.08 13.22
C LEU A 168 -1.89 -4.57 13.20
N GLN A 169 -1.61 -5.28 14.29
CA GLN A 169 -1.99 -6.68 14.40
C GLN A 169 -3.46 -6.78 14.81
N GLN A 170 -4.24 -7.44 13.95
CA GLN A 170 -5.69 -7.58 14.17
C GLN A 170 -6.11 -9.03 13.91
N ASP A 171 -6.99 -9.55 14.74
CA ASP A 171 -7.64 -10.83 14.52
C ASP A 171 -9.02 -10.59 13.88
N SER A 172 -9.37 -11.40 12.89
CA SER A 172 -10.68 -11.33 12.21
C SER A 172 -11.85 -11.65 13.15
N PHE A 173 -11.59 -12.26 14.28
CA PHE A 173 -12.60 -12.65 15.28
C PHE A 173 -12.69 -11.67 16.45
N ASP A 174 -11.74 -10.74 16.58
CA ASP A 174 -11.81 -9.70 17.59
C ASP A 174 -12.90 -8.69 17.25
N LYS A 175 -13.66 -8.29 18.26
CA LYS A 175 -14.60 -7.17 18.12
C LYS A 175 -13.79 -5.88 18.20
N ILE A 176 -13.74 -5.17 17.09
CA ILE A 176 -13.18 -3.83 17.00
C ILE A 176 -14.16 -2.83 17.60
#